data_f099f443ddf90144ad522c8c54008ab5
#
_entry.id   f099f443ddf90144ad522c8c54008ab5
#
_cell.length_a   1.000
_cell.length_b   1.000
_cell.length_c   1.000
_cell.angle_alpha   90.00
_cell.angle_beta   90.00
_cell.angle_gamma   90.00
#
_symmetry.space_group_name_H-M   'P 1'
#
loop_
_entity.id
_entity.type
_entity.pdbx_description
1 polymer ?
#
loop_
_entity_poly.entity_id
_entity_poly.type
_entity_poly.pdbx_seq_one_letter_code
_entity_poly.pdbx_strand_id
1 'polypeptide(L)'
;KAEANLYRGKFRLNQEIYTRYCKSNTVIMHPLPRDSRLEANELDNDLNLNPNLAIFRQADNGILVRMALFALTLGVENLVNKYECDVPWYSNKHSN
;
A
#
# COMPACT_ATOMS: atom_id res chain seq x y z
N LYS A 1 -10.14 22.65 -14.99
CA LYS A 1 -10.23 21.31 -15.65
C LYS A 1 -9.22 21.17 -16.81
N ALA A 2 -8.95 22.23 -17.61
CA ALA A 2 -8.02 22.15 -18.75
C ALA A 2 -6.55 21.94 -18.31
N GLU A 3 -6.09 22.60 -17.25
CA GLU A 3 -4.72 22.43 -16.72
C GLU A 3 -4.44 21.02 -16.20
N ALA A 4 -5.38 20.40 -15.50
CA ALA A 4 -5.21 19.04 -14.99
C ALA A 4 -4.99 18.02 -16.12
N ASN A 5 -5.58 18.23 -17.30
CA ASN A 5 -5.41 17.36 -18.46
C ASN A 5 -4.01 17.45 -19.08
N LEU A 6 -3.31 18.58 -18.90
CA LEU A 6 -1.93 18.76 -19.40
C LEU A 6 -0.91 17.88 -18.64
N TYR A 7 -1.24 17.50 -17.40
CA TYR A 7 -0.34 16.72 -16.53
C TYR A 7 -0.71 15.23 -16.45
N ARG A 8 -1.89 14.84 -16.97
CA ARG A 8 -2.29 13.43 -17.00
C ARG A 8 -1.26 12.58 -17.75
N GLY A 9 -0.83 11.51 -17.12
CA GLY A 9 0.13 10.56 -17.67
C GLY A 9 1.60 11.05 -17.71
N LYS A 10 1.88 12.31 -17.29
CA LYS A 10 3.26 12.81 -17.22
C LYS A 10 4.01 12.36 -15.98
N PHE A 11 3.28 12.06 -14.90
CA PHE A 11 3.85 11.59 -13.64
C PHE A 11 3.47 10.12 -13.46
N ARG A 12 4.20 9.25 -14.14
CA ARG A 12 3.98 7.81 -14.16
C ARG A 12 5.25 7.09 -13.78
N LEU A 13 5.18 6.22 -12.80
CA LEU A 13 6.26 5.32 -12.44
C LEU A 13 6.02 3.95 -13.09
N ASN A 14 7.00 3.46 -13.82
CA ASN A 14 7.04 2.12 -14.38
C ASN A 14 8.32 1.39 -13.96
N GLN A 15 8.45 0.12 -14.31
CA GLN A 15 9.60 -0.70 -13.95
C GLN A 15 10.91 -0.17 -14.56
N GLU A 16 10.89 0.38 -15.78
CA GLU A 16 12.06 0.96 -16.42
C GLU A 16 12.58 2.17 -15.64
N ILE A 17 11.70 3.11 -15.31
CA ILE A 17 12.03 4.32 -14.54
C ILE A 17 12.54 3.92 -13.15
N TYR A 18 11.87 2.96 -12.50
CA TYR A 18 12.30 2.44 -11.22
C TYR A 18 13.73 1.89 -11.28
N THR A 19 14.03 1.02 -12.25
CA THR A 19 15.35 0.41 -12.40
C THR A 19 16.44 1.45 -12.70
N ARG A 20 16.09 2.48 -13.46
CA ARG A 20 17.06 3.48 -13.91
C ARG A 20 17.39 4.54 -12.86
N TYR A 21 16.41 4.94 -12.06
CA TYR A 21 16.55 6.13 -11.20
C TYR A 21 16.40 5.83 -9.71
N CYS A 22 15.83 4.71 -9.33
CA CYS A 22 15.68 4.35 -7.92
C CYS A 22 16.82 3.44 -7.46
N LYS A 23 17.10 3.47 -6.16
CA LYS A 23 18.00 2.49 -5.55
C LYS A 23 17.32 1.12 -5.53
N SER A 24 18.09 0.05 -5.56
CA SER A 24 17.59 -1.33 -5.60
C SER A 24 16.69 -1.72 -4.41
N ASN A 25 16.82 -1.00 -3.29
CA ASN A 25 16.03 -1.20 -2.07
C ASN A 25 14.94 -0.16 -1.86
N THR A 26 14.65 0.68 -2.86
CA THR A 26 13.58 1.69 -2.76
C THR A 26 12.23 0.99 -2.69
N VAL A 27 11.48 1.23 -1.62
CA VAL A 27 10.13 0.69 -1.44
C VAL A 27 9.11 1.59 -2.12
N ILE A 28 8.24 1.00 -2.93
CA ILE A 28 7.14 1.70 -3.60
C ILE A 28 5.89 1.56 -2.75
N MET A 29 5.31 2.69 -2.36
CA MET A 29 4.07 2.78 -1.58
C MET A 29 3.04 3.64 -2.32
N HIS A 30 1.76 3.36 -2.11
CA HIS A 30 0.65 4.14 -2.67
C HIS A 30 -0.61 3.99 -1.81
N PRO A 31 -1.27 5.09 -1.48
CA PRO A 31 -2.48 5.05 -0.63
C PRO A 31 -3.73 4.69 -1.43
N LEU A 32 -3.85 3.51 -1.95
CA LEU A 32 -4.99 3.04 -2.72
C LEU A 32 -6.31 3.88 -2.58
N PRO A 33 -7.14 3.96 -3.65
CA PRO A 33 -7.10 3.17 -4.88
C PRO A 33 -6.08 3.69 -5.90
N ARG A 34 -5.46 2.75 -6.65
CA ARG A 34 -4.58 3.06 -7.79
C ARG A 34 -5.42 3.23 -9.05
N ASP A 35 -5.25 4.33 -9.77
CA ASP A 35 -5.88 4.49 -11.07
C ASP A 35 -5.14 3.66 -12.13
N SER A 36 -5.82 2.68 -12.72
CA SER A 36 -5.24 1.79 -13.73
C SER A 36 -5.57 2.17 -15.17
N ARG A 37 -6.29 3.29 -15.37
CA ARG A 37 -6.57 3.79 -16.72
C ARG A 37 -5.30 4.30 -17.38
N LEU A 38 -5.11 4.02 -18.67
CA LEU A 38 -3.88 4.35 -19.40
C LEU A 38 -3.52 5.85 -19.34
N GLU A 39 -4.53 6.71 -19.37
CA GLU A 39 -4.34 8.17 -19.36
C GLU A 39 -4.17 8.78 -17.97
N ALA A 40 -4.42 8.03 -16.92
CA ALA A 40 -4.36 8.52 -15.53
C ALA A 40 -3.54 7.62 -14.59
N ASN A 41 -2.86 6.64 -15.13
CA ASN A 41 -2.06 5.67 -14.40
C ASN A 41 -0.81 6.34 -13.78
N GLU A 42 -0.71 6.31 -12.47
CA GLU A 42 0.42 6.86 -11.70
C GLU A 42 1.49 5.78 -11.47
N LEU A 43 1.07 4.55 -11.21
CA LEU A 43 1.92 3.36 -11.05
C LEU A 43 1.55 2.34 -12.11
N ASP A 44 2.48 1.96 -12.91
CA ASP A 44 2.26 0.98 -13.96
C ASP A 44 2.03 -0.44 -13.42
N ASN A 45 1.28 -1.24 -14.16
CA ASN A 45 1.00 -2.62 -13.78
C ASN A 45 2.25 -3.53 -13.87
N ASP A 46 3.26 -3.13 -14.63
CA ASP A 46 4.54 -3.84 -14.71
C ASP A 46 5.29 -3.85 -13.36
N LEU A 47 5.02 -2.89 -12.49
CA LEU A 47 5.53 -2.85 -11.12
C LEU A 47 4.93 -3.93 -10.20
N ASN A 48 3.84 -4.60 -10.60
CA ASN A 48 3.22 -5.62 -9.76
C ASN A 48 4.14 -6.81 -9.45
N LEU A 49 5.13 -7.06 -10.30
CA LEU A 49 6.14 -8.09 -10.09
C LEU A 49 7.38 -7.59 -9.35
N ASN A 50 7.45 -6.30 -9.03
CA ASN A 50 8.56 -5.73 -8.30
C ASN A 50 8.50 -6.14 -6.81
N PRO A 51 9.53 -6.80 -6.25
CA PRO A 51 9.52 -7.25 -4.87
C PRO A 51 9.45 -6.10 -3.84
N ASN A 52 9.81 -4.89 -4.27
CA ASN A 52 9.77 -3.69 -3.43
C ASN A 52 8.41 -2.95 -3.51
N LEU A 53 7.45 -3.47 -4.28
CA LEU A 53 6.10 -2.93 -4.29
C LEU A 53 5.36 -3.34 -3.00
N ALA A 54 5.09 -2.37 -2.14
CA ALA A 54 4.48 -2.61 -0.81
C ALA A 54 3.03 -2.12 -0.68
N ILE A 55 2.39 -1.71 -1.79
CA ILE A 55 1.06 -1.07 -1.77
C ILE A 55 -0.02 -1.94 -1.12
N PHE A 56 -0.01 -3.24 -1.37
CA PHE A 56 -0.98 -4.17 -0.78
C PHE A 56 -0.71 -4.40 0.70
N ARG A 57 0.55 -4.64 1.09
CA ARG A 57 0.96 -4.75 2.50
C ARG A 57 0.67 -3.46 3.27
N GLN A 58 0.88 -2.31 2.64
CA GLN A 58 0.53 -1.01 3.21
C GLN A 58 -0.98 -0.90 3.47
N ALA A 59 -1.82 -1.33 2.53
CA ALA A 59 -3.27 -1.31 2.68
C ALA A 59 -3.74 -2.23 3.82
N ASP A 60 -3.20 -3.44 3.90
CA ASP A 60 -3.51 -4.41 4.95
C ASP A 60 -3.10 -3.88 6.34
N ASN A 61 -1.92 -3.28 6.45
CA ASN A 61 -1.45 -2.68 7.70
C ASN A 61 -2.32 -1.49 8.17
N GLY A 62 -3.07 -0.87 7.27
CA GLY A 62 -3.94 0.25 7.59
C GLY A 62 -5.00 -0.09 8.64
N ILE A 63 -5.49 -1.31 8.69
CA ILE A 63 -6.45 -1.77 9.71
C ILE A 63 -5.77 -1.81 11.08
N LEU A 64 -4.60 -2.43 11.17
CA LEU A 64 -3.85 -2.56 12.43
C LEU A 64 -3.43 -1.19 12.99
N VAL A 65 -3.00 -0.29 12.12
CA VAL A 65 -2.64 1.09 12.52
C VAL A 65 -3.87 1.83 13.07
N ARG A 66 -5.03 1.72 12.43
CA ARG A 66 -6.27 2.34 12.92
C ARG A 66 -6.69 1.76 14.26
N MET A 67 -6.62 0.43 14.43
CA MET A 67 -6.92 -0.23 15.71
C MET A 67 -5.99 0.27 16.82
N ALA A 68 -4.70 0.37 16.55
CA ALA A 68 -3.72 0.90 17.51
C ALA A 68 -4.02 2.36 17.89
N LEU A 69 -4.36 3.22 16.92
CA LEU A 69 -4.73 4.61 17.17
C LEU A 69 -5.99 4.72 18.03
N PHE A 70 -7.02 3.91 17.78
CA PHE A 70 -8.21 3.86 18.61
C PHE A 70 -7.90 3.38 20.03
N ALA A 71 -7.11 2.32 20.18
CA ALA A 71 -6.73 1.79 21.48
C ALA A 71 -5.98 2.84 22.32
N LEU A 72 -5.02 3.55 21.72
CA LEU A 72 -4.28 4.62 22.37
C LEU A 72 -5.17 5.82 22.73
N THR A 73 -6.06 6.23 21.82
CA THR A 73 -6.96 7.37 22.04
C THR A 73 -7.96 7.09 23.17
N LEU A 74 -8.40 5.84 23.29
CA LEU A 74 -9.35 5.40 24.33
C LEU A 74 -8.64 4.96 25.64
N GLY A 75 -7.31 4.90 25.65
CA GLY A 75 -6.53 4.46 26.83
C GLY A 75 -6.73 2.98 27.15
N VAL A 76 -6.99 2.14 26.15
CA VAL A 76 -7.24 0.70 26.33
C VAL A 76 -6.15 -0.17 25.67
N GLU A 77 -5.00 0.39 25.37
CA GLU A 77 -3.89 -0.32 24.72
C GLU A 77 -3.44 -1.56 25.49
N ASN A 78 -3.51 -1.53 26.82
CA ASN A 78 -3.17 -2.65 27.69
C ASN A 78 -4.22 -3.80 27.67
N LEU A 79 -5.39 -3.55 27.07
CA LEU A 79 -6.49 -4.52 27.00
C LEU A 79 -6.57 -5.20 25.63
N VAL A 80 -5.86 -4.72 24.62
CA VAL A 80 -5.96 -5.20 23.22
C VAL A 80 -5.71 -6.71 23.15
N ASN A 81 -4.67 -7.20 23.81
CA ASN A 81 -4.30 -8.63 23.78
C ASN A 81 -5.16 -9.50 24.71
N LYS A 82 -5.93 -8.90 25.62
CA LYS A 82 -6.75 -9.66 26.57
C LYS A 82 -7.92 -10.40 25.92
N TYR A 83 -8.35 -9.90 24.77
CA TYR A 83 -9.49 -10.42 24.01
C TYR A 83 -9.06 -11.00 22.65
N GLU A 84 -7.78 -11.34 22.52
CA GLU A 84 -7.28 -12.01 21.32
C GLU A 84 -8.00 -13.35 21.15
N CYS A 85 -8.53 -13.59 19.96
CA CYS A 85 -9.16 -14.85 19.59
C CYS A 85 -8.76 -15.23 18.16
N ASP A 86 -8.56 -16.51 17.94
CA ASP A 86 -8.36 -17.04 16.61
C ASP A 86 -9.64 -16.93 15.79
N VAL A 87 -9.54 -16.29 14.63
CA VAL A 87 -10.67 -16.18 13.71
C VAL A 87 -10.42 -17.06 12.47
N PRO A 88 -11.31 -18.03 12.18
CA PRO A 88 -11.06 -19.03 11.14
C PRO A 88 -11.06 -18.47 9.69
N TRP A 89 -11.52 -17.26 9.49
CA TRP A 89 -11.49 -16.59 8.20
C TRP A 89 -10.15 -15.92 7.88
N TYR A 90 -9.26 -15.75 8.86
CA TYR A 90 -7.92 -15.20 8.69
C TYR A 90 -6.89 -16.33 8.68
N SER A 91 -6.67 -16.96 7.55
CA SER A 91 -5.56 -17.89 7.39
C SER A 91 -4.32 -17.15 6.93
N ASN A 92 -3.31 -17.10 7.78
CA ASN A 92 -1.98 -16.60 7.43
C ASN A 92 -1.34 -17.57 6.42
N LYS A 93 -1.54 -17.36 5.11
CA LYS A 93 -0.99 -18.22 4.05
C LYS A 93 0.53 -18.10 3.86
N HIS A 94 1.25 -17.49 4.80
CA HIS A 94 2.70 -17.28 4.72
C HIS A 94 3.46 -17.93 5.87
N SER A 95 3.04 -19.10 6.29
CA SER A 95 3.88 -19.99 7.11
C SER A 95 4.33 -21.18 6.26
N ASN A 96 5.32 -20.93 5.41
CA ASN A 96 6.27 -21.94 4.92
C ASN A 96 7.59 -21.25 4.63
#